data_53cef3e0b3bb497fbb6699dbc50043bd
#
_entry.id   53cef3e0b3bb497fbb6699dbc50043bd
#
_cell.length_a   1.000
_cell.length_b   1.000
_cell.length_c   1.000
_cell.angle_alpha   90.00
_cell.angle_beta   90.00
_cell.angle_gamma   90.00
#
_symmetry.space_group_name_H-M   'P 1'
#
loop_
_entity.id
_entity.type
_entity.pdbx_description
1 polymer ?
#
loop_
_entity_poly.entity_id
_entity_poly.type
_entity_poly.pdbx_seq_one_letter_code
_entity_poly.pdbx_strand_id
1 'polypeptide(L)'
;MNIKMLLYTGIIIPIVFWTSTILCGFIHGNYNHLSGTVSELGAIGTRSEPLMATLTMFGAILNMFFIMGVYGACKQLGLSLIPVFTLPAFTFMMGWVAMFHAGNHLHSASGPVFLLLYLGALLVAILWRGRQELVSVRVTSLLSLALMLLIFLRFVPAIENTYPGLIQRFAHLGWSVWFTGLSIGLIRLVSLQENQQFLNH
;
A
#
# COMPACT_ATOMS: atom_id res chain seq x y z
N MET A 1 20.91 8.93 6.02
CA MET A 1 19.84 7.98 6.48
C MET A 1 19.98 6.71 5.64
N ASN A 2 19.99 5.54 6.28
CA ASN A 2 20.22 4.26 5.59
C ASN A 2 19.01 3.89 4.70
N ILE A 3 19.24 3.76 3.39
CA ILE A 3 18.18 3.45 2.39
C ILE A 3 17.45 2.17 2.74
N LYS A 4 18.16 1.12 3.22
CA LYS A 4 17.53 -0.15 3.58
C LYS A 4 16.56 0.00 4.75
N MET A 5 16.91 0.81 5.77
CA MET A 5 16.00 1.09 6.90
C MET A 5 14.72 1.78 6.43
N LEU A 6 14.82 2.70 5.48
CA LEU A 6 13.66 3.35 4.89
C LEU A 6 12.80 2.38 4.09
N LEU A 7 13.42 1.48 3.34
CA LEU A 7 12.70 0.46 2.57
C LEU A 7 11.95 -0.53 3.48
N TYR A 8 12.45 -0.85 4.68
CA TYR A 8 11.72 -1.72 5.62
C TYR A 8 10.36 -1.16 6.01
N THR A 9 10.15 0.15 5.95
CA THR A 9 8.83 0.74 6.23
C THR A 9 7.75 0.24 5.27
N GLY A 10 8.10 -0.10 4.02
CA GLY A 10 7.17 -0.70 3.07
C GLY A 10 6.71 -2.13 3.42
N ILE A 11 7.41 -2.81 4.35
CA ILE A 11 6.97 -4.07 4.95
C ILE A 11 6.14 -3.78 6.21
N ILE A 12 6.54 -2.78 6.99
CA ILE A 12 5.87 -2.41 8.25
C ILE A 12 4.46 -1.86 7.98
N ILE A 13 4.27 -1.06 6.92
CA ILE A 13 2.97 -0.46 6.58
C ILE A 13 1.86 -1.52 6.45
N PRO A 14 2.01 -2.59 5.63
CA PRO A 14 1.02 -3.66 5.56
C PRO A 14 0.76 -4.35 6.90
N ILE A 15 1.81 -4.59 7.70
CA ILE A 15 1.68 -5.21 9.02
C ILE A 15 0.82 -4.32 9.93
N VAL A 16 1.12 -3.02 10.00
CA VAL A 16 0.33 -2.05 10.78
C VAL A 16 -1.11 -2.02 10.29
N PHE A 17 -1.33 -1.94 8.98
CA PHE A 17 -2.68 -1.87 8.41
C PHE A 17 -3.52 -3.11 8.73
N TRP A 18 -2.99 -4.31 8.52
CA TRP A 18 -3.75 -5.54 8.76
C TRP A 18 -3.97 -5.80 10.24
N THR A 19 -2.97 -5.51 11.09
CA THR A 19 -3.12 -5.57 12.55
C THR A 19 -4.19 -4.57 13.01
N SER A 20 -4.18 -3.34 12.50
CA SER A 20 -5.20 -2.33 12.80
C SER A 20 -6.60 -2.81 12.41
N THR A 21 -6.74 -3.37 11.20
CA THR A 21 -8.02 -3.86 10.69
C THR A 21 -8.58 -4.97 11.57
N ILE A 22 -7.73 -5.90 12.03
CA ILE A 22 -8.13 -6.99 12.92
C ILE A 22 -8.52 -6.45 14.30
N LEU A 23 -7.65 -5.65 14.93
CA LEU A 23 -7.91 -5.07 16.25
C LEU A 23 -9.16 -4.19 16.28
N CYS A 24 -9.31 -3.32 15.29
CA CYS A 24 -10.49 -2.47 15.18
C CYS A 24 -11.76 -3.29 14.95
N GLY A 25 -11.69 -4.43 14.23
CA GLY A 25 -12.81 -5.35 14.09
C GLY A 25 -13.27 -5.92 15.43
N PHE A 26 -12.34 -6.30 16.31
CA PHE A 26 -12.66 -6.74 17.68
C PHE A 26 -13.26 -5.62 18.53
N ILE A 27 -12.70 -4.41 18.47
CA ILE A 27 -13.16 -3.24 19.25
C ILE A 27 -14.53 -2.76 18.78
N HIS A 28 -14.78 -2.79 17.47
CA HIS A 28 -16.05 -2.42 16.86
C HIS A 28 -17.21 -3.25 17.43
N GLY A 29 -16.96 -4.54 17.71
CA GLY A 29 -17.98 -5.51 18.08
C GLY A 29 -18.80 -5.94 16.85
N ASN A 30 -19.49 -7.03 16.86
CA ASN A 30 -20.39 -7.54 15.80
C ASN A 30 -19.99 -7.22 14.34
N TYR A 31 -18.68 -7.08 14.07
CA TYR A 31 -18.15 -6.71 12.78
C TYR A 31 -17.81 -7.96 11.96
N ASN A 32 -18.38 -8.04 10.76
CA ASN A 32 -18.08 -9.13 9.83
C ASN A 32 -17.12 -8.66 8.75
N HIS A 33 -15.93 -9.23 8.69
CA HIS A 33 -14.90 -8.85 7.73
C HIS A 33 -15.24 -9.13 6.26
N LEU A 34 -16.22 -9.95 5.93
CA LEU A 34 -16.65 -10.22 4.57
C LEU A 34 -17.63 -9.16 4.05
N SER A 35 -18.59 -8.77 4.88
CA SER A 35 -19.63 -7.79 4.55
C SER A 35 -19.30 -6.37 5.01
N GLY A 36 -18.58 -6.21 6.13
CA GLY A 36 -18.17 -4.89 6.64
C GLY A 36 -16.91 -4.37 5.93
N THR A 37 -16.96 -3.13 5.47
CA THR A 37 -15.83 -2.46 4.82
C THR A 37 -14.77 -2.03 5.83
N VAL A 38 -13.51 -1.91 5.40
CA VAL A 38 -12.44 -1.39 6.29
C VAL A 38 -12.74 0.04 6.75
N SER A 39 -13.40 0.84 5.91
CA SER A 39 -13.80 2.21 6.23
C SER A 39 -14.81 2.27 7.40
N GLU A 40 -15.69 1.27 7.53
CA GLU A 40 -16.65 1.21 8.64
C GLU A 40 -15.96 1.08 10.00
N LEU A 41 -14.77 0.49 10.07
CA LEU A 41 -13.99 0.41 11.31
C LEU A 41 -13.55 1.78 11.84
N GLY A 42 -13.41 2.76 10.96
CA GLY A 42 -13.09 4.14 11.29
C GLY A 42 -14.30 5.09 11.13
N ALA A 43 -15.53 4.58 11.09
CA ALA A 43 -16.72 5.41 10.92
C ALA A 43 -16.99 6.27 12.17
N ILE A 44 -17.52 7.48 11.93
CA ILE A 44 -17.87 8.44 12.99
C ILE A 44 -18.78 7.78 14.02
N GLY A 45 -18.40 7.87 15.30
CA GLY A 45 -19.17 7.35 16.43
C GLY A 45 -18.94 5.86 16.72
N THR A 46 -18.11 5.15 15.96
CA THR A 46 -17.73 3.76 16.30
C THR A 46 -16.69 3.72 17.41
N ARG A 47 -16.67 2.64 18.20
CA ARG A 47 -15.66 2.45 19.27
C ARG A 47 -14.24 2.36 18.73
N SER A 48 -14.07 1.91 17.51
CA SER A 48 -12.77 1.73 16.83
C SER A 48 -12.29 2.98 16.08
N GLU A 49 -13.14 4.00 15.91
CA GLU A 49 -12.83 5.22 15.17
C GLU A 49 -11.49 5.87 15.56
N PRO A 50 -11.23 6.21 16.84
CA PRO A 50 -10.00 6.91 17.21
C PRO A 50 -8.73 6.09 16.94
N LEU A 51 -8.80 4.77 17.21
CA LEU A 51 -7.68 3.88 16.97
C LEU A 51 -7.41 3.72 15.48
N MET A 52 -8.47 3.49 14.67
CA MET A 52 -8.34 3.33 13.22
C MET A 52 -7.78 4.60 12.57
N ALA A 53 -8.27 5.78 12.95
CA ALA A 53 -7.76 7.06 12.46
C ALA A 53 -6.28 7.25 12.80
N THR A 54 -5.88 6.99 14.05
CA THR A 54 -4.49 7.13 14.51
C THR A 54 -3.55 6.20 13.74
N LEU A 55 -3.91 4.91 13.61
CA LEU A 55 -3.07 3.93 12.93
C LEU A 55 -3.01 4.16 11.41
N THR A 56 -4.10 4.65 10.82
CA THR A 56 -4.13 5.05 9.40
C THR A 56 -3.22 6.26 9.15
N MET A 57 -3.27 7.28 10.02
CA MET A 57 -2.35 8.42 9.93
C MET A 57 -0.90 7.99 10.13
N PHE A 58 -0.63 7.08 11.07
CA PHE A 58 0.71 6.52 11.26
C PHE A 58 1.20 5.78 10.00
N GLY A 59 0.33 5.01 9.34
CA GLY A 59 0.63 4.40 8.05
C GLY A 59 0.99 5.41 6.96
N ALA A 60 0.28 6.55 6.90
CA ALA A 60 0.60 7.64 5.98
C ALA A 60 2.01 8.23 6.24
N ILE A 61 2.38 8.43 7.50
CA ILE A 61 3.71 8.92 7.89
C ILE A 61 4.79 7.90 7.51
N LEU A 62 4.58 6.62 7.80
CA LEU A 62 5.53 5.57 7.41
C LEU A 62 5.74 5.52 5.90
N ASN A 63 4.68 5.78 5.11
CA ASN A 63 4.80 5.80 3.65
C ASN A 63 5.69 6.94 3.15
N MET A 64 5.77 8.08 3.83
CA MET A 64 6.72 9.14 3.47
C MET A 64 8.16 8.62 3.55
N PHE A 65 8.50 7.87 4.59
CA PHE A 65 9.82 7.25 4.72
C PHE A 65 10.04 6.16 3.65
N PHE A 66 9.01 5.38 3.34
CA PHE A 66 9.07 4.40 2.25
C PHE A 66 9.37 5.05 0.90
N ILE A 67 8.67 6.13 0.56
CA ILE A 67 8.92 6.90 -0.67
C ILE A 67 10.38 7.36 -0.75
N MET A 68 10.93 7.89 0.34
CA MET A 68 12.34 8.30 0.40
C MET A 68 13.28 7.12 0.18
N GLY A 69 12.96 5.94 0.76
CA GLY A 69 13.71 4.70 0.56
C GLY A 69 13.70 4.23 -0.88
N VAL A 70 12.51 4.17 -1.51
CA VAL A 70 12.36 3.76 -2.92
C VAL A 70 13.06 4.75 -3.84
N TYR A 71 12.90 6.06 -3.61
CA TYR A 71 13.59 7.10 -4.37
C TYR A 71 15.12 6.93 -4.30
N GLY A 72 15.67 6.79 -3.08
CA GLY A 72 17.10 6.59 -2.86
C GLY A 72 17.63 5.34 -3.55
N ALA A 73 16.91 4.22 -3.41
CA ALA A 73 17.27 2.96 -4.08
C ALA A 73 17.24 3.09 -5.61
N CYS A 74 16.20 3.72 -6.17
CA CYS A 74 16.11 3.94 -7.61
C CYS A 74 17.27 4.80 -8.13
N LYS A 75 17.65 5.85 -7.42
CA LYS A 75 18.81 6.69 -7.76
C LYS A 75 20.10 5.88 -7.72
N GLN A 76 20.33 5.11 -6.65
CA GLN A 76 21.53 4.29 -6.48
C GLN A 76 21.64 3.21 -7.56
N LEU A 77 20.53 2.58 -7.92
CA LEU A 77 20.47 1.45 -8.87
C LEU A 77 20.31 1.91 -10.34
N GLY A 78 20.16 3.20 -10.62
CA GLY A 78 19.90 3.72 -11.97
C GLY A 78 18.54 3.29 -12.55
N LEU A 79 17.51 3.15 -11.70
CA LEU A 79 16.16 2.78 -12.11
C LEU A 79 15.33 4.02 -12.44
N SER A 80 14.31 3.84 -13.31
CA SER A 80 13.33 4.90 -13.60
C SER A 80 12.63 5.35 -12.32
N LEU A 81 12.59 6.66 -12.08
CA LEU A 81 11.89 7.29 -10.96
C LEU A 81 10.40 7.47 -11.19
N ILE A 82 9.91 7.29 -12.42
CA ILE A 82 8.50 7.56 -12.77
C ILE A 82 7.52 6.81 -11.85
N PRO A 83 7.71 5.50 -11.55
CA PRO A 83 6.80 4.80 -10.63
C PRO A 83 6.79 5.38 -9.21
N VAL A 84 7.90 5.97 -8.76
CA VAL A 84 8.01 6.52 -7.40
C VAL A 84 7.02 7.65 -7.17
N PHE A 85 6.75 8.46 -8.22
CA PHE A 85 5.83 9.59 -8.15
C PHE A 85 4.36 9.20 -7.96
N THR A 86 4.03 7.91 -8.05
CA THR A 86 2.68 7.41 -7.75
C THR A 86 2.48 7.06 -6.28
N LEU A 87 3.56 6.80 -5.53
CA LEU A 87 3.50 6.39 -4.12
C LEU A 87 2.92 7.46 -3.18
N PRO A 88 3.10 8.79 -3.40
CA PRO A 88 2.44 9.82 -2.60
C PRO A 88 0.92 9.72 -2.57
N ALA A 89 0.31 9.08 -3.57
CA ALA A 89 -1.14 8.82 -3.59
C ALA A 89 -1.59 8.05 -2.35
N PHE A 90 -0.79 7.07 -1.88
CA PHE A 90 -1.10 6.33 -0.67
C PHE A 90 -1.04 7.21 0.58
N THR A 91 0.01 8.04 0.72
CA THR A 91 0.11 9.00 1.83
C THR A 91 -1.08 9.93 1.86
N PHE A 92 -1.43 10.51 0.70
CA PHE A 92 -2.57 11.41 0.59
C PHE A 92 -3.87 10.71 0.98
N MET A 93 -4.14 9.53 0.41
CA MET A 93 -5.38 8.79 0.66
C MET A 93 -5.49 8.39 2.13
N MET A 94 -4.44 7.82 2.75
CA MET A 94 -4.46 7.42 4.15
C MET A 94 -4.60 8.63 5.08
N GLY A 95 -3.87 9.72 4.84
CA GLY A 95 -4.02 10.96 5.59
C GLY A 95 -5.42 11.57 5.45
N TRP A 96 -6.00 11.51 4.24
CA TRP A 96 -7.34 12.02 3.97
C TRP A 96 -8.41 11.25 4.75
N VAL A 97 -8.41 9.91 4.67
CA VAL A 97 -9.41 9.10 5.36
C VAL A 97 -9.21 9.09 6.89
N ALA A 98 -8.00 9.38 7.37
CA ALA A 98 -7.72 9.58 8.79
C ALA A 98 -8.26 10.92 9.32
N MET A 99 -8.45 11.93 8.47
CA MET A 99 -9.04 13.22 8.83
C MET A 99 -10.55 13.26 8.54
N PHE A 100 -10.97 12.66 7.44
CA PHE A 100 -12.37 12.62 7.01
C PHE A 100 -12.89 11.19 7.14
N HIS A 101 -13.34 10.83 8.34
CA HIS A 101 -13.79 9.49 8.70
C HIS A 101 -15.03 9.06 7.88
N ALA A 102 -15.28 7.77 7.79
CA ALA A 102 -16.47 7.25 7.13
C ALA A 102 -17.74 7.81 7.84
N GLY A 103 -18.71 8.23 7.05
CA GLY A 103 -19.85 9.04 7.50
C GLY A 103 -19.67 10.55 7.23
N ASN A 104 -18.44 11.03 6.99
CA ASN A 104 -18.21 12.38 6.48
C ASN A 104 -18.39 12.39 4.94
N HIS A 105 -19.05 13.42 4.38
CA HIS A 105 -19.29 13.54 2.94
C HIS A 105 -18.00 13.62 2.09
N LEU A 106 -16.88 14.04 2.67
CA LEU A 106 -15.58 14.12 2.01
C LEU A 106 -14.79 12.79 2.04
N HIS A 107 -15.23 11.80 2.82
CA HIS A 107 -14.49 10.55 3.00
C HIS A 107 -14.11 9.88 1.66
N SER A 108 -15.07 9.74 0.76
CA SER A 108 -14.89 9.07 -0.52
C SER A 108 -14.15 9.90 -1.57
N ALA A 109 -13.91 11.20 -1.32
CA ALA A 109 -13.26 12.09 -2.31
C ALA A 109 -11.82 11.68 -2.64
N SER A 110 -11.13 10.97 -1.75
CA SER A 110 -9.78 10.44 -2.00
C SER A 110 -9.77 9.16 -2.87
N GLY A 111 -10.92 8.51 -3.06
CA GLY A 111 -11.01 7.25 -3.79
C GLY A 111 -10.35 7.24 -5.17
N PRO A 112 -10.59 8.22 -6.05
CA PRO A 112 -9.96 8.29 -7.38
C PRO A 112 -8.43 8.36 -7.33
N VAL A 113 -7.84 8.94 -6.28
CA VAL A 113 -6.38 9.03 -6.12
C VAL A 113 -5.74 7.65 -6.00
N PHE A 114 -6.49 6.67 -5.52
CA PHE A 114 -6.03 5.28 -5.43
C PHE A 114 -5.65 4.67 -6.78
N LEU A 115 -6.22 5.15 -7.88
CA LEU A 115 -5.89 4.72 -9.24
C LEU A 115 -4.41 4.97 -9.59
N LEU A 116 -3.77 5.96 -8.95
CA LEU A 116 -2.34 6.20 -9.14
C LEU A 116 -1.48 5.04 -8.61
N LEU A 117 -1.94 4.30 -7.59
CA LEU A 117 -1.23 3.10 -7.12
C LEU A 117 -1.29 1.97 -8.16
N TYR A 118 -2.40 1.82 -8.87
CA TYR A 118 -2.53 0.85 -9.97
C TYR A 118 -1.57 1.20 -11.09
N LEU A 119 -1.54 2.49 -11.46
CA LEU A 119 -0.59 2.99 -12.43
C LEU A 119 0.86 2.75 -11.98
N GLY A 120 1.18 2.96 -10.71
CA GLY A 120 2.50 2.72 -10.14
C GLY A 120 2.95 1.27 -10.30
N ALA A 121 2.11 0.31 -9.94
CA ALA A 121 2.40 -1.11 -10.11
C ALA A 121 2.61 -1.49 -11.58
N LEU A 122 1.78 -0.96 -12.49
CA LEU A 122 1.93 -1.14 -13.93
C LEU A 122 3.25 -0.55 -14.45
N LEU A 123 3.58 0.68 -14.03
CA LEU A 123 4.81 1.36 -14.46
C LEU A 123 6.08 0.64 -13.99
N VAL A 124 6.09 0.07 -12.77
CA VAL A 124 7.19 -0.80 -12.31
C VAL A 124 7.35 -1.99 -13.24
N ALA A 125 6.27 -2.67 -13.59
CA ALA A 125 6.32 -3.85 -14.46
C ALA A 125 6.85 -3.52 -15.86
N ILE A 126 6.54 -2.34 -16.39
CA ILE A 126 6.92 -1.91 -17.74
C ILE A 126 8.33 -1.29 -17.75
N LEU A 127 8.59 -0.32 -16.88
CA LEU A 127 9.80 0.52 -16.97
C LEU A 127 11.04 -0.15 -16.40
N TRP A 128 10.88 -1.15 -15.51
CA TRP A 128 12.00 -1.88 -14.94
C TRP A 128 12.26 -3.24 -15.64
N ARG A 129 11.68 -3.46 -16.82
CA ARG A 129 11.78 -4.75 -17.56
C ARG A 129 13.19 -5.12 -18.01
N GLY A 130 14.07 -4.15 -18.20
CA GLY A 130 15.45 -4.39 -18.66
C GLY A 130 16.39 -5.00 -17.61
N ARG A 131 15.93 -5.17 -16.36
CA ARG A 131 16.72 -5.71 -15.24
C ARG A 131 16.22 -7.09 -14.86
N GLN A 132 17.03 -8.12 -15.14
CA GLN A 132 16.69 -9.51 -14.80
C GLN A 132 16.55 -9.71 -13.27
N GLU A 133 17.34 -9.01 -12.49
CA GLU A 133 17.32 -9.05 -11.03
C GLU A 133 16.00 -8.56 -10.43
N LEU A 134 15.20 -7.82 -11.23
CA LEU A 134 13.90 -7.26 -10.84
C LEU A 134 12.70 -8.09 -11.31
N VAL A 135 12.90 -9.29 -11.85
CA VAL A 135 11.80 -10.14 -12.34
C VAL A 135 10.79 -10.40 -11.21
N SER A 136 11.25 -10.72 -10.00
CA SER A 136 10.36 -10.93 -8.85
C SER A 136 9.54 -9.68 -8.51
N VAL A 137 10.16 -8.49 -8.50
CA VAL A 137 9.48 -7.21 -8.25
C VAL A 137 8.41 -6.93 -9.31
N ARG A 138 8.71 -7.22 -10.58
CA ARG A 138 7.76 -7.04 -11.69
C ARG A 138 6.58 -8.00 -11.60
N VAL A 139 6.84 -9.27 -11.30
CA VAL A 139 5.80 -10.28 -11.12
C VAL A 139 4.90 -9.90 -9.94
N THR A 140 5.46 -9.55 -8.79
CA THR A 140 4.67 -9.09 -7.64
C THR A 140 3.88 -7.82 -7.95
N SER A 141 4.43 -6.89 -8.75
CA SER A 141 3.69 -5.69 -9.18
C SER A 141 2.48 -6.03 -10.07
N LEU A 142 2.61 -6.99 -10.99
CA LEU A 142 1.49 -7.44 -11.83
C LEU A 142 0.44 -8.20 -11.02
N LEU A 143 0.84 -9.07 -10.10
CA LEU A 143 -0.07 -9.75 -9.18
C LEU A 143 -0.81 -8.74 -8.29
N SER A 144 -0.11 -7.74 -7.79
CA SER A 144 -0.69 -6.66 -7.00
C SER A 144 -1.70 -5.86 -7.79
N LEU A 145 -1.37 -5.52 -9.05
CA LEU A 145 -2.31 -4.85 -9.95
C LEU A 145 -3.57 -5.68 -10.16
N ALA A 146 -3.44 -6.97 -10.42
CA ALA A 146 -4.58 -7.87 -10.59
C ALA A 146 -5.47 -7.90 -9.32
N LEU A 147 -4.86 -7.99 -8.13
CA LEU A 147 -5.59 -7.94 -6.86
C LEU A 147 -6.29 -6.59 -6.65
N MET A 148 -5.61 -5.47 -6.92
CA MET A 148 -6.20 -4.14 -6.79
C MET A 148 -7.38 -3.94 -7.75
N LEU A 149 -7.30 -4.49 -8.97
CA LEU A 149 -8.38 -4.41 -9.96
C LEU A 149 -9.65 -5.15 -9.53
N LEU A 150 -9.57 -6.11 -8.59
CA LEU A 150 -10.75 -6.76 -8.04
C LEU A 150 -11.71 -5.79 -7.30
N ILE A 151 -11.26 -4.57 -6.96
CA ILE A 151 -12.16 -3.52 -6.43
C ILE A 151 -13.31 -3.22 -7.40
N PHE A 152 -13.11 -3.40 -8.69
CA PHE A 152 -14.15 -3.16 -9.70
C PHE A 152 -15.30 -4.18 -9.66
N LEU A 153 -15.17 -5.28 -8.88
CA LEU A 153 -16.29 -6.18 -8.57
C LEU A 153 -17.42 -5.47 -7.83
N ARG A 154 -17.15 -4.30 -7.22
CA ARG A 154 -18.18 -3.43 -6.64
C ARG A 154 -19.25 -2.97 -7.63
N PHE A 155 -18.97 -2.99 -8.92
CA PHE A 155 -19.95 -2.67 -9.96
C PHE A 155 -20.83 -3.87 -10.34
N VAL A 156 -20.63 -5.04 -9.71
CA VAL A 156 -21.49 -6.21 -9.87
C VAL A 156 -22.41 -6.28 -8.64
N PRO A 157 -23.71 -5.90 -8.76
CA PRO A 157 -24.59 -5.72 -7.60
C PRO A 157 -24.71 -6.96 -6.72
N ALA A 158 -24.74 -8.16 -7.31
CA ALA A 158 -24.82 -9.41 -6.55
C ALA A 158 -23.61 -9.65 -5.62
N ILE A 159 -22.42 -9.17 -6.04
CA ILE A 159 -21.19 -9.32 -5.26
C ILE A 159 -21.06 -8.17 -4.26
N GLU A 160 -21.28 -6.92 -4.69
CA GLU A 160 -21.20 -5.74 -3.81
C GLU A 160 -22.19 -5.82 -2.65
N ASN A 161 -23.43 -6.24 -2.90
CA ASN A 161 -24.43 -6.33 -1.84
C ASN A 161 -24.15 -7.44 -0.82
N THR A 162 -23.34 -8.44 -1.17
CA THR A 162 -23.05 -9.59 -0.31
C THR A 162 -21.69 -9.48 0.37
N TYR A 163 -20.66 -9.00 -0.37
CA TYR A 163 -19.26 -9.06 0.05
C TYR A 163 -18.49 -7.73 -0.14
N PRO A 164 -19.06 -6.55 0.20
CA PRO A 164 -18.38 -5.25 -0.01
C PRO A 164 -17.06 -5.18 0.77
N GLY A 165 -17.01 -5.77 1.96
CA GLY A 165 -15.82 -5.82 2.77
C GLY A 165 -14.70 -6.66 2.16
N LEU A 166 -15.02 -7.80 1.55
CA LEU A 166 -14.06 -8.66 0.87
C LEU A 166 -13.48 -7.97 -0.37
N ILE A 167 -14.34 -7.32 -1.17
CA ILE A 167 -13.91 -6.56 -2.36
C ILE A 167 -12.88 -5.50 -1.99
N GLN A 168 -13.15 -4.73 -0.96
CA GLN A 168 -12.23 -3.69 -0.50
C GLN A 168 -10.89 -4.28 -0.02
N ARG A 169 -10.94 -5.43 0.66
CA ARG A 169 -9.75 -6.14 1.15
C ARG A 169 -8.85 -6.65 0.04
N PHE A 170 -9.39 -7.04 -1.11
CA PHE A 170 -8.55 -7.39 -2.26
C PHE A 170 -7.70 -6.20 -2.72
N ALA A 171 -8.26 -5.01 -2.80
CA ALA A 171 -7.50 -3.82 -3.13
C ALA A 171 -6.41 -3.52 -2.09
N HIS A 172 -6.74 -3.69 -0.80
CA HIS A 172 -5.76 -3.52 0.28
C HIS A 172 -4.68 -4.60 0.28
N LEU A 173 -5.02 -5.84 -0.03
CA LEU A 173 -4.04 -6.92 -0.21
C LEU A 173 -3.12 -6.61 -1.40
N GLY A 174 -3.67 -6.10 -2.48
CA GLY A 174 -2.91 -5.74 -3.68
C GLY A 174 -1.79 -4.75 -3.38
N TRP A 175 -2.07 -3.58 -2.82
CA TRP A 175 -1.01 -2.64 -2.47
C TRP A 175 -0.06 -3.17 -1.38
N SER A 176 -0.56 -4.00 -0.45
CA SER A 176 0.28 -4.63 0.57
C SER A 176 1.35 -5.54 -0.05
N VAL A 177 0.94 -6.37 -1.00
CA VAL A 177 1.86 -7.23 -1.78
C VAL A 177 2.84 -6.37 -2.58
N TRP A 178 2.38 -5.27 -3.18
CA TRP A 178 3.25 -4.39 -3.96
C TRP A 178 4.34 -3.74 -3.11
N PHE A 179 3.97 -3.12 -1.99
CA PHE A 179 4.91 -2.45 -1.10
C PHE A 179 5.94 -3.42 -0.51
N THR A 180 5.47 -4.60 -0.08
CA THR A 180 6.35 -5.66 0.43
C THR A 180 7.31 -6.16 -0.67
N GLY A 181 6.80 -6.41 -1.87
CA GLY A 181 7.60 -6.87 -3.01
C GLY A 181 8.64 -5.83 -3.44
N LEU A 182 8.27 -4.54 -3.52
CA LEU A 182 9.21 -3.45 -3.79
C LEU A 182 10.31 -3.39 -2.72
N SER A 183 9.92 -3.43 -1.44
CA SER A 183 10.85 -3.38 -0.31
C SER A 183 11.88 -4.49 -0.39
N ILE A 184 11.43 -5.74 -0.44
CA ILE A 184 12.31 -6.92 -0.45
C ILE A 184 13.23 -6.89 -1.67
N GLY A 185 12.68 -6.61 -2.86
CA GLY A 185 13.46 -6.57 -4.09
C GLY A 185 14.52 -5.48 -4.10
N LEU A 186 14.16 -4.26 -3.68
CA LEU A 186 15.10 -3.14 -3.65
C LEU A 186 16.15 -3.29 -2.54
N ILE A 187 15.79 -3.79 -1.35
CA ILE A 187 16.75 -4.10 -0.28
C ILE A 187 17.78 -5.10 -0.78
N ARG A 188 17.34 -6.19 -1.44
CA ARG A 188 18.25 -7.19 -1.99
C ARG A 188 19.24 -6.60 -2.99
N LEU A 189 18.76 -5.77 -3.93
CA LEU A 189 19.62 -5.18 -4.96
C LEU A 189 20.61 -4.17 -4.40
N VAL A 190 20.17 -3.30 -3.50
CA VAL A 190 21.05 -2.35 -2.80
C VAL A 190 22.15 -3.10 -2.05
N SER A 191 21.82 -4.20 -1.35
CA SER A 191 22.80 -5.00 -0.62
C SER A 191 23.78 -5.71 -1.56
N LEU A 192 23.33 -6.20 -2.70
CA LEU A 192 24.23 -6.82 -3.70
C LEU A 192 25.23 -5.80 -4.28
N GLN A 193 24.78 -4.58 -4.57
CA GLN A 193 25.64 -3.53 -5.08
C GLN A 193 26.68 -3.08 -4.06
N GLU A 194 26.28 -2.90 -2.80
CA GLU A 194 27.21 -2.54 -1.71
C GLU A 194 28.31 -3.61 -1.53
N ASN A 195 27.95 -4.90 -1.54
CA ASN A 195 28.90 -6.01 -1.43
C ASN A 195 29.89 -6.04 -2.62
N GLN A 196 29.42 -5.77 -3.84
CA GLN A 196 30.31 -5.70 -5.00
C GLN A 196 31.30 -4.54 -4.91
N GLN A 197 30.89 -3.40 -4.43
CA GLN A 197 31.77 -2.24 -4.20
C GLN A 197 32.84 -2.54 -3.16
N PHE A 198 32.47 -3.25 -2.08
CA PHE A 198 33.40 -3.62 -1.00
C PHE A 198 34.48 -4.62 -1.48
N LEU A 199 34.14 -5.54 -2.40
CA LEU A 199 35.09 -6.51 -2.94
C LEU A 199 36.07 -5.93 -3.98
N ASN A 200 35.76 -4.75 -4.53
CA ASN A 200 36.57 -4.08 -5.54
C ASN A 200 37.52 -3.03 -4.97
N HIS A 201 37.50 -2.84 -3.63
CA HIS A 201 38.43 -1.99 -2.86
C HIS A 201 39.34 -2.82 -1.99
#